data_2ac0ac80cc058266c3510fa85f7e561d
#
_entry.id   2ac0ac80cc058266c3510fa85f7e561d
#
_cell.length_a   1.000
_cell.length_b   1.000
_cell.length_c   1.000
_cell.angle_alpha   90.00
_cell.angle_beta   90.00
_cell.angle_gamma   90.00
#
_symmetry.space_group_name_H-M   'P 1'
#
loop_
_entity.id
_entity.type
_entity.pdbx_description
1 polymer ?
#
loop_
_entity_poly.entity_id
_entity_poly.type
_entity_poly.pdbx_seq_one_letter_code
_entity_poly.pdbx_strand_id
1 'polypeptide(L)'
;MNSLLIEREMIMLYHYLKENYIPGEPIFTGDIDIPGMTEENLRYHLKRLTDSGAICRFEPGVYYFPKTDIFGERMSLSPDTVAVHKYIMRRGKRVGYYSGYTLANRMGLSTQVPFIQEISSNFAPALVRKMKIKNRQYIIRRPVVEVTEENVSVLQFLDSLKDIEKCTEMELEKCGKILTEFARKNSITKKKIDRFITKYPIKIYKAIYETEVEYVSS
;
A
#
# COMPACT_ATOMS: atom_id res chain seq x y z
N MET A 1 -21.26 27.44 -22.92
CA MET A 1 -20.62 26.11 -23.12
C MET A 1 -21.70 25.14 -23.57
N ASN A 2 -21.49 24.42 -24.67
CA ASN A 2 -22.54 23.68 -25.36
C ASN A 2 -23.01 22.47 -24.52
N SER A 3 -24.28 22.37 -24.15
CA SER A 3 -24.85 21.31 -23.29
C SER A 3 -24.51 19.89 -23.79
N LEU A 4 -24.50 19.71 -25.11
CA LEU A 4 -24.12 18.44 -25.75
C LEU A 4 -22.66 18.05 -25.56
N LEU A 5 -21.73 19.00 -25.46
CA LEU A 5 -20.31 18.75 -25.23
C LEU A 5 -20.08 18.28 -23.78
N ILE A 6 -20.72 18.94 -22.83
CA ILE A 6 -20.68 18.61 -21.40
C ILE A 6 -21.20 17.19 -21.15
N GLU A 7 -22.27 16.82 -21.84
CA GLU A 7 -22.87 15.49 -21.69
C GLU A 7 -21.98 14.40 -22.29
N ARG A 8 -21.34 14.65 -23.43
CA ARG A 8 -20.37 13.77 -24.07
C ARG A 8 -19.14 13.54 -23.18
N GLU A 9 -18.57 14.60 -22.60
CA GLU A 9 -17.40 14.50 -21.70
C GLU A 9 -17.74 13.69 -20.44
N MET A 10 -18.92 13.86 -19.87
CA MET A 10 -19.37 13.09 -18.72
C MET A 10 -19.55 11.61 -19.04
N ILE A 11 -20.14 11.26 -20.18
CA ILE A 11 -20.28 9.89 -20.65
C ILE A 11 -18.91 9.25 -20.88
N MET A 12 -18.00 9.97 -21.53
CA MET A 12 -16.63 9.52 -21.77
C MET A 12 -15.90 9.23 -20.45
N LEU A 13 -15.98 10.13 -19.46
CA LEU A 13 -15.39 9.92 -18.14
C LEU A 13 -16.00 8.68 -17.46
N TYR A 14 -17.32 8.53 -17.50
CA TYR A 14 -18.00 7.39 -16.87
C TYR A 14 -17.57 6.04 -17.48
N HIS A 15 -17.45 5.96 -18.81
CA HIS A 15 -16.95 4.78 -19.50
C HIS A 15 -15.49 4.49 -19.12
N TYR A 16 -14.63 5.51 -19.18
CA TYR A 16 -13.22 5.38 -18.73
C TYR A 16 -13.12 4.81 -17.31
N LEU A 17 -13.92 5.34 -16.38
CA LEU A 17 -13.90 4.86 -15.00
C LEU A 17 -14.36 3.40 -14.90
N LYS A 18 -15.41 3.00 -15.64
CA LYS A 18 -15.89 1.61 -15.65
C LYS A 18 -14.92 0.61 -16.24
N GLU A 19 -14.15 1.01 -17.23
CA GLU A 19 -13.15 0.16 -17.88
C GLU A 19 -11.89 -0.02 -17.03
N ASN A 20 -11.56 0.98 -16.20
CA ASN A 20 -10.29 1.00 -15.44
C ASN A 20 -10.42 0.69 -13.95
N TYR A 21 -11.64 0.67 -13.39
CA TYR A 21 -11.86 0.48 -11.95
C TYR A 21 -13.03 -0.46 -11.67
N ILE A 22 -12.84 -1.35 -10.72
CA ILE A 22 -13.90 -2.25 -10.26
C ILE A 22 -14.64 -1.69 -9.03
N PRO A 23 -15.92 -2.10 -8.78
CA PRO A 23 -16.66 -1.68 -7.59
C PRO A 23 -15.91 -1.99 -6.30
N GLY A 24 -15.83 -1.01 -5.41
CA GLY A 24 -15.13 -1.13 -4.13
C GLY A 24 -13.64 -0.80 -4.17
N GLU A 25 -13.09 -0.39 -5.32
CA GLU A 25 -11.74 0.15 -5.44
C GLU A 25 -11.73 1.68 -5.38
N PRO A 26 -10.71 2.31 -4.75
CA PRO A 26 -10.58 3.75 -4.76
C PRO A 26 -10.11 4.27 -6.13
N ILE A 27 -10.78 5.32 -6.59
CA ILE A 27 -10.45 6.09 -7.79
C ILE A 27 -9.81 7.38 -7.32
N PHE A 28 -8.51 7.55 -7.55
CA PHE A 28 -7.80 8.79 -7.22
C PHE A 28 -7.87 9.76 -8.41
N THR A 29 -8.28 11.01 -8.19
CA THR A 29 -8.34 12.01 -9.29
C THR A 29 -7.03 12.21 -10.01
N GLY A 30 -5.89 12.16 -9.28
CA GLY A 30 -4.56 12.27 -9.87
C GLY A 30 -4.13 11.04 -10.70
N ASP A 31 -4.93 9.97 -10.73
CA ASP A 31 -4.69 8.77 -11.53
C ASP A 31 -5.56 8.71 -12.79
N ILE A 32 -6.51 9.66 -12.94
CA ILE A 32 -7.35 9.77 -14.13
C ILE A 32 -6.60 10.58 -15.18
N ASP A 33 -6.36 9.96 -16.33
CA ASP A 33 -5.72 10.59 -17.48
C ASP A 33 -6.58 10.38 -18.72
N ILE A 34 -7.30 11.42 -19.11
CA ILE A 34 -8.18 11.42 -20.28
C ILE A 34 -7.72 12.54 -21.21
N PRO A 35 -7.24 12.22 -22.42
CA PRO A 35 -6.77 13.23 -23.36
C PRO A 35 -7.82 14.31 -23.64
N GLY A 36 -7.43 15.57 -23.53
CA GLY A 36 -8.30 16.73 -23.78
C GLY A 36 -9.21 17.13 -22.62
N MET A 37 -9.26 16.39 -21.51
CA MET A 37 -10.03 16.75 -20.33
C MET A 37 -9.18 17.58 -19.37
N THR A 38 -9.60 18.80 -19.06
CA THR A 38 -8.94 19.67 -18.07
C THR A 38 -9.25 19.20 -16.64
N GLU A 39 -8.40 19.53 -15.67
CA GLU A 39 -8.68 19.23 -14.25
C GLU A 39 -10.00 19.85 -13.75
N GLU A 40 -10.36 21.02 -14.26
CA GLU A 40 -11.62 21.71 -13.89
C GLU A 40 -12.82 20.92 -14.40
N ASN A 41 -12.81 20.51 -15.67
CA ASN A 41 -13.86 19.68 -16.26
C ASN A 41 -13.95 18.33 -15.56
N LEU A 42 -12.80 17.70 -15.25
CA LEU A 42 -12.76 16.44 -14.51
C LEU A 42 -13.47 16.58 -13.14
N ARG A 43 -13.15 17.62 -12.37
CA ARG A 43 -13.77 17.86 -11.05
C ARG A 43 -15.28 18.13 -11.19
N TYR A 44 -15.67 18.88 -12.21
CA TYR A 44 -17.07 19.16 -12.51
C TYR A 44 -17.85 17.88 -12.83
N HIS A 45 -17.35 17.03 -13.71
CA HIS A 45 -18.00 15.77 -14.09
C HIS A 45 -18.00 14.74 -12.96
N LEU A 46 -16.94 14.62 -12.18
CA LEU A 46 -16.89 13.76 -10.99
C LEU A 46 -17.95 14.18 -9.96
N LYS A 47 -18.18 15.50 -9.79
CA LYS A 47 -19.25 16.00 -8.93
C LYS A 47 -20.62 15.56 -9.48
N ARG A 48 -20.89 15.75 -10.77
CA ARG A 48 -22.17 15.35 -11.40
C ARG A 48 -22.42 13.84 -11.28
N LEU A 49 -21.40 13.01 -11.49
CA LEU A 49 -21.50 11.55 -11.31
C LEU A 49 -21.78 11.19 -9.84
N THR A 50 -21.25 11.95 -8.90
CA THR A 50 -21.53 11.77 -7.46
C THR A 50 -22.97 12.19 -7.14
N ASP A 51 -23.41 13.34 -7.64
CA ASP A 51 -24.77 13.87 -7.42
C ASP A 51 -25.85 12.94 -8.01
N SER A 52 -25.55 12.27 -9.13
CA SER A 52 -26.44 11.25 -9.73
C SER A 52 -26.39 9.89 -9.01
N GLY A 53 -25.47 9.69 -8.07
CA GLY A 53 -25.26 8.42 -7.37
C GLY A 53 -24.56 7.34 -8.20
N ALA A 54 -24.04 7.66 -9.38
CA ALA A 54 -23.29 6.74 -10.23
C ALA A 54 -21.93 6.32 -9.59
N ILE A 55 -21.30 7.25 -8.87
CA ILE A 55 -20.12 7.01 -8.05
C ILE A 55 -20.34 7.61 -6.66
N CYS A 56 -19.52 7.17 -5.69
CA CYS A 56 -19.49 7.73 -4.34
C CYS A 56 -18.19 8.48 -4.10
N ARG A 57 -18.23 9.55 -3.29
CA ARG A 57 -17.05 10.27 -2.83
C ARG A 57 -16.65 9.77 -1.46
N PHE A 58 -15.43 9.25 -1.32
CA PHE A 58 -14.86 8.86 -0.03
C PHE A 58 -14.31 10.07 0.74
N GLU A 59 -13.42 10.84 0.10
CA GLU A 59 -12.85 12.10 0.59
C GLU A 59 -12.44 12.98 -0.61
N PRO A 60 -12.00 14.22 -0.43
CA PRO A 60 -11.53 15.05 -1.54
C PRO A 60 -10.48 14.33 -2.39
N GLY A 61 -10.74 14.18 -3.69
CA GLY A 61 -9.85 13.51 -4.63
C GLY A 61 -9.91 11.98 -4.63
N VAL A 62 -10.80 11.36 -3.84
CA VAL A 62 -10.97 9.90 -3.80
C VAL A 62 -12.44 9.54 -3.98
N TYR A 63 -12.71 8.80 -5.05
CA TYR A 63 -14.05 8.32 -5.41
C TYR A 63 -14.04 6.79 -5.52
N TYR A 64 -15.21 6.18 -5.72
CA TYR A 64 -15.35 4.75 -5.95
C TYR A 64 -16.71 4.41 -6.53
N PHE A 65 -16.82 3.31 -7.26
CA PHE A 65 -18.08 2.69 -7.56
C PHE A 65 -18.62 1.95 -6.33
N PRO A 66 -19.85 2.21 -5.90
CA PRO A 66 -20.41 1.50 -4.75
C PRO A 66 -20.49 0.00 -5.04
N LYS A 67 -20.05 -0.80 -4.06
CA LYS A 67 -20.28 -2.24 -4.00
C LYS A 67 -21.49 -2.48 -3.10
N THR A 68 -22.36 -3.38 -3.47
CA THR A 68 -23.47 -3.81 -2.61
C THR A 68 -23.07 -5.08 -1.84
N ASP A 69 -23.52 -5.17 -0.61
CA ASP A 69 -23.42 -6.40 0.17
C ASP A 69 -24.51 -7.42 -0.21
N ILE A 70 -24.56 -8.54 0.51
CA ILE A 70 -25.54 -9.60 0.28
C ILE A 70 -27.00 -9.17 0.60
N PHE A 71 -27.17 -8.06 1.33
CA PHE A 71 -28.47 -7.49 1.68
C PHE A 71 -28.89 -6.35 0.74
N GLY A 72 -28.06 -6.03 -0.28
CA GLY A 72 -28.31 -4.94 -1.22
C GLY A 72 -27.91 -3.56 -0.70
N GLU A 73 -27.27 -3.46 0.48
CA GLU A 73 -26.80 -2.19 1.03
C GLU A 73 -25.48 -1.73 0.40
N ARG A 74 -25.36 -0.42 0.18
CA ARG A 74 -24.12 0.16 -0.40
C ARG A 74 -23.01 0.15 0.62
N MET A 75 -21.93 -0.57 0.32
CA MET A 75 -20.71 -0.60 1.12
C MET A 75 -19.86 0.64 0.89
N SER A 76 -19.41 1.27 1.99
CA SER A 76 -18.41 2.34 1.94
C SER A 76 -16.99 1.76 1.88
N LEU A 77 -16.06 2.48 1.24
CA LEU A 77 -14.64 2.14 1.33
C LEU A 77 -14.13 2.22 2.76
N SER A 78 -13.24 1.30 3.12
CA SER A 78 -12.48 1.43 4.36
C SER A 78 -11.26 2.34 4.17
N PRO A 79 -10.80 3.07 5.21
CA PRO A 79 -9.55 3.81 5.16
C PRO A 79 -8.35 2.92 4.82
N ASP A 80 -8.36 1.65 5.26
CA ASP A 80 -7.30 0.69 4.97
C ASP A 80 -7.26 0.30 3.49
N THR A 81 -8.41 0.13 2.85
CA THR A 81 -8.48 -0.10 1.40
C THR A 81 -7.84 1.07 0.64
N VAL A 82 -8.19 2.30 1.02
CA VAL A 82 -7.60 3.50 0.41
C VAL A 82 -6.09 3.58 0.65
N ALA A 83 -5.62 3.29 1.87
CA ALA A 83 -4.19 3.27 2.20
C ALA A 83 -3.42 2.23 1.37
N VAL A 84 -3.97 1.02 1.22
CA VAL A 84 -3.37 -0.05 0.41
C VAL A 84 -3.23 0.39 -1.05
N HIS A 85 -4.30 0.88 -1.67
CA HIS A 85 -4.27 1.30 -3.07
C HIS A 85 -3.41 2.55 -3.31
N LYS A 86 -3.26 3.41 -2.32
CA LYS A 86 -2.44 4.62 -2.42
C LYS A 86 -0.96 4.36 -2.22
N TYR A 87 -0.60 3.47 -1.27
CA TYR A 87 0.77 3.34 -0.77
C TYR A 87 1.39 1.96 -0.94
N ILE A 88 0.62 0.90 -1.21
CA ILE A 88 1.13 -0.47 -1.34
C ILE A 88 0.96 -1.01 -2.76
N MET A 89 -0.27 -0.93 -3.31
CA MET A 89 -0.61 -1.40 -4.65
C MET A 89 -1.27 -0.28 -5.43
N ARG A 90 -0.54 0.41 -6.30
CA ARG A 90 -1.09 1.51 -7.07
C ARG A 90 -1.23 1.12 -8.54
N ARG A 91 -2.43 1.21 -9.11
CA ARG A 91 -2.72 0.79 -10.50
C ARG A 91 -2.18 -0.61 -10.81
N GLY A 92 -2.41 -1.55 -9.91
CA GLY A 92 -1.93 -2.94 -10.05
C GLY A 92 -0.43 -3.14 -9.87
N LYS A 93 0.35 -2.09 -9.60
CA LYS A 93 1.80 -2.19 -9.38
C LYS A 93 2.15 -2.12 -7.90
N ARG A 94 3.10 -2.94 -7.48
CA ARG A 94 3.68 -2.89 -6.14
C ARG A 94 4.50 -1.61 -5.98
N VAL A 95 4.13 -0.78 -5.01
CA VAL A 95 4.80 0.49 -4.72
C VAL A 95 5.16 0.64 -3.25
N GLY A 96 4.85 -0.37 -2.44
CA GLY A 96 5.12 -0.36 -1.01
C GLY A 96 4.77 -1.67 -0.32
N TYR A 97 4.94 -1.69 0.99
CA TYR A 97 4.63 -2.82 1.87
C TYR A 97 4.40 -2.32 3.30
N TYR A 98 3.77 -3.16 4.14
CA TYR A 98 3.67 -2.88 5.57
C TYR A 98 5.04 -2.97 6.23
N SER A 99 5.37 -2.05 7.13
CA SER A 99 6.67 -1.95 7.81
C SER A 99 6.50 -1.86 9.34
N GLY A 100 7.61 -1.83 10.08
CA GLY A 100 7.64 -1.66 11.52
C GLY A 100 6.75 -2.67 12.27
N TYR A 101 6.03 -2.21 13.29
CA TYR A 101 5.14 -3.07 14.08
C TYR A 101 4.06 -3.78 13.27
N THR A 102 3.56 -3.13 12.20
CA THR A 102 2.55 -3.75 11.33
C THR A 102 3.13 -4.94 10.56
N LEU A 103 4.36 -4.84 10.08
CA LEU A 103 5.06 -5.94 9.43
C LEU A 103 5.34 -7.07 10.42
N ALA A 104 5.88 -6.75 11.59
CA ALA A 104 6.18 -7.74 12.63
C ALA A 104 4.95 -8.55 13.02
N ASN A 105 3.81 -7.90 13.25
CA ASN A 105 2.55 -8.58 13.54
C ASN A 105 2.10 -9.48 12.38
N ARG A 106 2.15 -8.98 11.13
CA ARG A 106 1.74 -9.75 9.94
C ARG A 106 2.64 -10.95 9.64
N MET A 107 3.90 -10.88 10.03
CA MET A 107 4.85 -12.00 9.90
C MET A 107 4.80 -12.98 11.07
N GLY A 108 4.05 -12.67 12.14
CA GLY A 108 4.01 -13.47 13.36
C GLY A 108 5.20 -13.28 14.28
N LEU A 109 5.99 -12.21 14.07
CA LEU A 109 7.10 -11.81 14.95
C LEU A 109 6.63 -11.06 16.21
N SER A 110 5.36 -10.63 16.24
CA SER A 110 4.72 -10.01 17.39
C SER A 110 3.23 -10.37 17.43
N THR A 111 2.71 -10.57 18.63
CA THR A 111 1.27 -10.78 18.86
C THR A 111 0.51 -9.46 18.98
N GLN A 112 1.20 -8.35 19.15
CA GLN A 112 0.61 -7.02 19.29
C GLN A 112 0.04 -6.52 17.96
N VAL A 113 -1.25 -6.21 17.93
CA VAL A 113 -1.91 -5.57 16.77
C VAL A 113 -1.72 -4.06 16.87
N PRO A 114 -0.94 -3.43 15.99
CA PRO A 114 -0.67 -2.01 16.08
C PRO A 114 -1.93 -1.18 15.75
N PHE A 115 -2.25 -0.21 16.61
CA PHE A 115 -3.35 0.73 16.37
C PHE A 115 -3.07 1.63 15.16
N ILE A 116 -1.84 2.07 14.98
CA ILE A 116 -1.38 2.87 13.84
C ILE A 116 -0.62 1.93 12.88
N GLN A 117 -1.12 1.80 11.65
CA GLN A 117 -0.44 0.99 10.64
C GLN A 117 0.76 1.74 10.06
N GLU A 118 1.87 1.02 9.87
CA GLU A 118 3.09 1.54 9.27
C GLU A 118 3.27 0.96 7.86
N ILE A 119 3.58 1.82 6.90
CA ILE A 119 3.76 1.47 5.49
C ILE A 119 5.03 2.13 4.96
N SER A 120 5.90 1.35 4.32
CA SER A 120 6.99 1.85 3.48
C SER A 120 6.50 1.95 2.05
N SER A 121 6.65 3.13 1.41
CA SER A 121 6.10 3.38 0.07
C SER A 121 6.97 4.31 -0.76
N ASN A 122 7.08 4.03 -2.07
CA ASN A 122 7.69 4.92 -3.05
C ASN A 122 6.98 6.29 -3.10
N PHE A 123 5.70 6.34 -2.72
CA PHE A 123 4.88 7.55 -2.65
C PHE A 123 4.86 8.21 -1.27
N ALA A 124 5.85 7.89 -0.42
CA ALA A 124 5.99 8.57 0.85
C ALA A 124 6.32 10.05 0.65
N PRO A 125 5.53 10.99 1.24
CA PRO A 125 5.73 12.43 1.03
C PRO A 125 6.97 12.97 1.75
N ALA A 126 7.54 12.19 2.68
CA ALA A 126 8.75 12.50 3.45
C ALA A 126 9.43 11.22 3.90
N LEU A 127 10.62 11.33 4.55
CA LEU A 127 11.31 10.16 5.13
C LEU A 127 10.41 9.38 6.09
N VAL A 128 9.69 10.10 6.95
CA VAL A 128 8.65 9.55 7.83
C VAL A 128 7.57 10.61 8.01
N ARG A 129 6.31 10.26 7.81
CA ARG A 129 5.19 11.16 8.04
C ARG A 129 3.98 10.43 8.60
N LYS A 130 3.35 11.02 9.63
CA LYS A 130 2.02 10.62 10.06
C LYS A 130 1.00 11.18 9.09
N MET A 131 0.12 10.32 8.60
CA MET A 131 -0.95 10.64 7.67
C MET A 131 -2.28 10.22 8.27
N LYS A 132 -3.34 10.94 7.91
CA LYS A 132 -4.70 10.60 8.30
C LYS A 132 -5.53 10.37 7.04
N ILE A 133 -6.26 9.27 6.99
CA ILE A 133 -7.26 8.94 5.97
C ILE A 133 -8.56 8.79 6.74
N LYS A 134 -9.49 9.74 6.58
CA LYS A 134 -10.67 9.87 7.43
C LYS A 134 -10.30 9.87 8.93
N ASN A 135 -10.78 8.86 9.65
CA ASN A 135 -10.58 8.69 11.10
C ASN A 135 -9.38 7.82 11.49
N ARG A 136 -8.67 7.22 10.51
CA ARG A 136 -7.56 6.30 10.77
C ARG A 136 -6.20 6.96 10.50
N GLN A 137 -5.24 6.69 11.39
CA GLN A 137 -3.87 7.21 11.29
C GLN A 137 -2.94 6.13 10.73
N TYR A 138 -1.95 6.60 9.93
CA TYR A 138 -0.90 5.79 9.32
C TYR A 138 0.44 6.48 9.49
N ILE A 139 1.50 5.69 9.59
CA ILE A 139 2.87 6.18 9.46
C ILE A 139 3.37 5.73 8.09
N ILE A 140 3.65 6.70 7.22
CA ILE A 140 4.18 6.43 5.88
C ILE A 140 5.67 6.75 5.90
N ARG A 141 6.50 5.77 5.47
CA ARG A 141 7.96 5.87 5.43
C ARG A 141 8.46 5.76 4.00
N ARG A 142 9.52 6.49 3.69
CA ARG A 142 10.25 6.27 2.44
C ARG A 142 11.08 4.98 2.60
N PRO A 143 11.01 4.03 1.64
CA PRO A 143 11.83 2.84 1.66
C PRO A 143 13.29 3.17 1.39
N VAL A 144 14.21 2.28 1.77
CA VAL A 144 15.66 2.43 1.54
C VAL A 144 16.03 2.39 0.05
N VAL A 145 15.24 1.65 -0.73
CA VAL A 145 15.33 1.59 -2.19
C VAL A 145 13.92 1.55 -2.75
N GLU A 146 13.77 1.85 -4.03
CA GLU A 146 12.48 1.74 -4.72
C GLU A 146 11.90 0.32 -4.59
N VAL A 147 10.64 0.24 -4.17
CA VAL A 147 9.91 -1.01 -3.99
C VAL A 147 9.35 -1.47 -5.33
N THR A 148 9.60 -2.72 -5.65
CA THR A 148 9.04 -3.41 -6.82
C THR A 148 8.49 -4.78 -6.40
N GLU A 149 7.75 -5.45 -7.29
CA GLU A 149 7.27 -6.82 -7.03
C GLU A 149 8.43 -7.81 -6.81
N GLU A 150 9.57 -7.60 -7.51
CA GLU A 150 10.73 -8.48 -7.44
C GLU A 150 11.50 -8.38 -6.11
N ASN A 151 11.51 -7.20 -5.48
CA ASN A 151 12.35 -6.94 -4.31
C ASN A 151 11.58 -6.83 -2.99
N VAL A 152 10.26 -6.72 -3.03
CA VAL A 152 9.45 -6.44 -1.84
C VAL A 152 9.68 -7.45 -0.70
N SER A 153 9.77 -8.73 -1.01
CA SER A 153 9.98 -9.78 0.01
C SER A 153 11.35 -9.65 0.69
N VAL A 154 12.40 -9.32 -0.07
CA VAL A 154 13.74 -9.09 0.49
C VAL A 154 13.77 -7.85 1.36
N LEU A 155 13.10 -6.78 0.94
CA LEU A 155 13.00 -5.54 1.73
C LEU A 155 12.22 -5.76 3.02
N GLN A 156 11.11 -6.51 2.98
CA GLN A 156 10.38 -6.90 4.20
C GLN A 156 11.24 -7.73 5.15
N PHE A 157 11.98 -8.69 4.63
CA PHE A 157 12.91 -9.51 5.42
C PHE A 157 13.98 -8.67 6.09
N LEU A 158 14.65 -7.77 5.35
CA LEU A 158 15.68 -6.88 5.88
C LEU A 158 15.12 -5.85 6.87
N ASP A 159 13.93 -5.31 6.60
CA ASP A 159 13.25 -4.38 7.53
C ASP A 159 12.88 -5.09 8.84
N SER A 160 12.44 -6.34 8.78
CA SER A 160 12.14 -7.13 9.98
C SER A 160 13.36 -7.36 10.84
N LEU A 161 14.48 -7.72 10.23
CA LEU A 161 15.77 -7.87 10.94
C LEU A 161 16.28 -6.54 11.53
N LYS A 162 16.17 -5.44 10.76
CA LYS A 162 16.57 -4.10 11.21
C LYS A 162 15.82 -3.65 12.47
N ASP A 163 14.55 -3.97 12.54
CA ASP A 163 13.64 -3.49 13.59
C ASP A 163 13.28 -4.58 14.62
N ILE A 164 13.95 -5.75 14.60
CA ILE A 164 13.58 -6.94 15.36
C ILE A 164 13.56 -6.67 16.87
N GLU A 165 14.63 -6.10 17.44
CA GLU A 165 14.73 -5.78 18.86
C GLU A 165 13.61 -4.83 19.34
N LYS A 166 13.09 -4.01 18.44
CA LYS A 166 12.04 -3.02 18.74
C LYS A 166 10.64 -3.57 18.59
N CYS A 167 10.44 -4.44 17.60
CA CYS A 167 9.09 -4.82 17.13
C CYS A 167 8.65 -6.22 17.57
N THR A 168 9.50 -6.95 18.31
CA THR A 168 9.16 -8.26 18.85
C THR A 168 9.28 -8.30 20.36
N GLU A 169 8.42 -9.06 21.00
CA GLU A 169 8.48 -9.49 22.40
C GLU A 169 8.97 -10.95 22.53
N MET A 170 9.27 -11.60 21.41
CA MET A 170 9.67 -13.01 21.36
C MET A 170 11.18 -13.16 21.48
N GLU A 171 11.62 -14.35 21.89
CA GLU A 171 13.02 -14.75 21.85
C GLU A 171 13.57 -14.73 20.40
N LEU A 172 14.78 -14.26 20.21
CA LEU A 172 15.38 -14.07 18.88
C LEU A 172 15.49 -15.39 18.09
N GLU A 173 15.76 -16.51 18.76
CA GLU A 173 15.77 -17.83 18.13
C GLU A 173 14.41 -18.19 17.50
N LYS A 174 13.31 -17.90 18.19
CA LYS A 174 11.95 -18.11 17.63
C LYS A 174 11.69 -17.20 16.43
N CYS A 175 12.14 -15.95 16.51
CA CYS A 175 12.07 -15.02 15.39
C CYS A 175 12.88 -15.52 14.19
N GLY A 176 14.05 -16.10 14.42
CA GLY A 176 14.88 -16.69 13.38
C GLY A 176 14.18 -17.82 12.61
N LYS A 177 13.45 -18.69 13.32
CA LYS A 177 12.66 -19.76 12.70
C LYS A 177 11.57 -19.20 11.77
N ILE A 178 10.84 -18.17 12.22
CA ILE A 178 9.79 -17.48 11.44
C ILE A 178 10.41 -16.81 10.19
N LEU A 179 11.52 -16.10 10.37
CA LEU A 179 12.22 -15.42 9.28
C LEU A 179 12.83 -16.40 8.28
N THR A 180 13.36 -17.54 8.75
CA THR A 180 13.85 -18.62 7.89
C THR A 180 12.72 -19.21 7.03
N GLU A 181 11.55 -19.47 7.62
CA GLU A 181 10.38 -19.94 6.87
C GLU A 181 9.93 -18.89 5.83
N PHE A 182 9.88 -17.61 6.23
CA PHE A 182 9.57 -16.53 5.31
C PHE A 182 10.58 -16.46 4.15
N ALA A 183 11.87 -16.59 4.44
CA ALA A 183 12.92 -16.59 3.42
C ALA A 183 12.77 -17.76 2.44
N ARG A 184 12.49 -18.96 2.93
CA ARG A 184 12.24 -20.15 2.09
C ARG A 184 11.02 -19.96 1.20
N LYS A 185 9.88 -19.54 1.76
CA LYS A 185 8.62 -19.31 1.04
C LYS A 185 8.76 -18.29 -0.10
N ASN A 186 9.59 -17.25 0.11
CA ASN A 186 9.79 -16.18 -0.85
C ASN A 186 11.07 -16.34 -1.70
N SER A 187 11.75 -17.48 -1.62
CA SER A 187 13.00 -17.76 -2.35
C SER A 187 14.04 -16.65 -2.16
N ILE A 188 14.23 -16.20 -0.91
CA ILE A 188 15.21 -15.16 -0.55
C ILE A 188 16.58 -15.83 -0.45
N THR A 189 17.44 -15.55 -1.44
CA THR A 189 18.80 -16.08 -1.51
C THR A 189 19.81 -15.07 -0.96
N LYS A 190 21.01 -15.55 -0.60
CA LYS A 190 22.13 -14.70 -0.22
C LYS A 190 22.39 -13.60 -1.25
N LYS A 191 22.38 -13.95 -2.54
CA LYS A 191 22.58 -13.00 -3.64
C LYS A 191 21.53 -11.88 -3.66
N LYS A 192 20.27 -12.18 -3.35
CA LYS A 192 19.21 -11.17 -3.24
C LYS A 192 19.43 -10.26 -2.04
N ILE A 193 19.85 -10.80 -0.90
CA ILE A 193 20.18 -10.03 0.32
C ILE A 193 21.35 -9.10 0.05
N ASP A 194 22.45 -9.61 -0.51
CA ASP A 194 23.68 -8.85 -0.77
C ASP A 194 23.45 -7.61 -1.67
N ARG A 195 22.45 -7.64 -2.54
CA ARG A 195 22.04 -6.47 -3.37
C ARG A 195 21.57 -5.27 -2.57
N PHE A 196 21.01 -5.49 -1.40
CA PHE A 196 20.34 -4.44 -0.64
C PHE A 196 20.89 -4.23 0.77
N ILE A 197 21.51 -5.22 1.39
CA ILE A 197 21.92 -5.17 2.80
C ILE A 197 22.86 -4.00 3.13
N THR A 198 23.69 -3.59 2.18
CA THR A 198 24.61 -2.44 2.34
C THR A 198 23.89 -1.10 2.46
N LYS A 199 22.59 -1.04 2.12
CA LYS A 199 21.74 0.14 2.28
C LYS A 199 21.12 0.23 3.69
N TYR A 200 21.27 -0.82 4.49
CA TYR A 200 20.75 -0.92 5.85
C TYR A 200 21.81 -0.61 6.90
N PRO A 201 21.39 -0.21 8.11
CA PRO A 201 22.33 0.02 9.22
C PRO A 201 23.12 -1.23 9.57
N ILE A 202 24.37 -1.06 10.02
CA ILE A 202 25.29 -2.17 10.36
C ILE A 202 24.72 -3.15 11.39
N LYS A 203 23.83 -2.70 12.28
CA LYS A 203 23.16 -3.55 13.27
C LYS A 203 22.39 -4.74 12.68
N ILE A 204 22.07 -4.71 11.38
CA ILE A 204 21.38 -5.83 10.72
C ILE A 204 22.22 -7.10 10.71
N TYR A 205 23.54 -6.98 10.63
CA TYR A 205 24.43 -8.13 10.68
C TYR A 205 24.42 -8.81 12.05
N LYS A 206 24.33 -8.00 13.13
CA LYS A 206 24.13 -8.50 14.49
C LYS A 206 22.81 -9.27 14.58
N ALA A 207 21.71 -8.68 14.06
CA ALA A 207 20.39 -9.32 14.06
C ALA A 207 20.38 -10.65 13.29
N ILE A 208 21.05 -10.73 12.14
CA ILE A 208 21.22 -11.98 11.38
C ILE A 208 21.92 -13.04 12.22
N TYR A 209 23.02 -12.67 12.90
CA TYR A 209 23.79 -13.57 13.74
C TYR A 209 22.98 -14.06 14.96
N GLU A 210 22.32 -13.14 15.67
CA GLU A 210 21.59 -13.46 16.92
C GLU A 210 20.30 -14.22 16.68
N THR A 211 19.67 -14.07 15.51
CA THR A 211 18.46 -14.83 15.13
C THR A 211 18.78 -16.18 14.51
N GLU A 212 20.04 -16.44 14.18
CA GLU A 212 20.45 -17.65 13.45
C GLU A 212 19.63 -17.93 12.19
N VAL A 213 19.15 -16.84 11.56
CA VAL A 213 18.26 -16.94 10.39
C VAL A 213 18.99 -17.56 9.20
N GLU A 214 18.35 -18.55 8.59
CA GLU A 214 18.82 -19.17 7.35
C GLU A 214 18.10 -18.56 6.14
N TYR A 215 18.81 -18.46 5.04
CA TYR A 215 18.26 -18.07 3.74
C TYR A 215 18.64 -19.11 2.67
N VAL A 216 17.91 -19.14 1.56
CA VAL A 216 18.09 -20.17 0.54
C VAL A 216 19.50 -20.08 -0.04
N SER A 217 20.24 -21.19 0.01
CA SER A 217 21.51 -21.33 -0.73
C SER A 217 21.21 -21.25 -2.23
N SER A 218 22.02 -20.46 -2.94
CA SER A 218 21.89 -20.25 -4.41
C SER A 218 22.19 -21.53 -5.15
#